data_b6564cd7e0871dc13481235204896538
#
_entry.id   b6564cd7e0871dc13481235204896538
#
_cell.length_a   1.000
_cell.length_b   1.000
_cell.length_c   1.000
_cell.angle_alpha   90.00
_cell.angle_beta   90.00
_cell.angle_gamma   90.00
#
_symmetry.space_group_name_H-M   'P 1'
#
loop_
_entity.id
_entity.type
_entity.pdbx_description
1 polymer ?
#
loop_
_entity_poly.entity_id
_entity_poly.type
_entity_poly.pdbx_seq_one_letter_code
_entity_poly.pdbx_strand_id
1 'polypeptide(L)'
;KDINQKINSFLKKLKTKNKKEEISSIDISDKKKCFIIRIKDSRENYYFEELGATFFSYVRRFKNISSIDIYADSLNENKDKLIKHFSEFIFGFNLKGYTFDKYKTLNKEKLTKKIKNKIVTSHKKNIENNYKYYNAIKEGVFLTRDLVSEPPNVLNPKKYTEEIKKLSKLGLKIEILNEKKLKKLGMNSLLGVGQGSKNETFLVTIKWNGATKNFGKPLAFVGKG
;
A
#
# COMPACT_ATOMS: atom_id res chain seq x y z
N LYS A 1 -19.68 26.49 -21.65
CA LYS A 1 -18.77 27.47 -21.04
C LYS A 1 -17.70 26.77 -20.22
N ASP A 2 -16.50 27.11 -20.50
CA ASP A 2 -15.23 26.53 -20.37
C ASP A 2 -14.95 25.96 -18.96
N ILE A 3 -14.55 24.70 -18.91
CA ILE A 3 -14.08 24.00 -17.69
C ILE A 3 -13.00 24.83 -16.99
N ASN A 4 -12.10 25.42 -17.77
CA ASN A 4 -11.02 26.28 -17.27
C ASN A 4 -11.54 27.52 -16.55
N GLN A 5 -12.61 28.15 -17.03
CA GLN A 5 -13.22 29.30 -16.35
C GLN A 5 -13.82 28.89 -14.99
N LYS A 6 -14.50 27.74 -14.91
CA LYS A 6 -15.02 27.22 -13.64
C LYS A 6 -13.91 26.96 -12.64
N ILE A 7 -12.83 26.27 -13.06
CA ILE A 7 -11.68 25.96 -12.22
C ILE A 7 -11.00 27.25 -11.75
N ASN A 8 -10.72 28.19 -12.65
CA ASN A 8 -10.06 29.46 -12.32
C ASN A 8 -10.89 30.32 -11.35
N SER A 9 -12.20 30.39 -11.55
CA SER A 9 -13.11 31.09 -10.63
C SER A 9 -13.09 30.45 -9.25
N PHE A 10 -13.07 29.11 -9.17
CA PHE A 10 -12.99 28.36 -7.92
C PHE A 10 -11.65 28.59 -7.21
N LEU A 11 -10.53 28.56 -7.94
CA LEU A 11 -9.20 28.85 -7.40
C LEU A 11 -9.10 30.27 -6.82
N LYS A 12 -9.68 31.27 -7.48
CA LYS A 12 -9.78 32.63 -6.94
C LYS A 12 -10.53 32.66 -5.60
N LYS A 13 -11.67 31.98 -5.52
CA LYS A 13 -12.45 31.86 -4.27
C LYS A 13 -11.70 31.14 -3.15
N LEU A 14 -10.87 30.13 -3.47
CA LEU A 14 -10.07 29.43 -2.47
C LEU A 14 -8.94 30.31 -1.92
N LYS A 15 -8.36 31.19 -2.74
CA LYS A 15 -7.34 32.15 -2.30
C LYS A 15 -7.90 33.22 -1.35
N THR A 16 -9.13 33.71 -1.61
CA THR A 16 -9.77 34.76 -0.79
C THR A 16 -10.35 34.23 0.53
N LYS A 17 -10.73 32.97 0.55
CA LYS A 17 -11.33 32.34 1.74
C LYS A 17 -10.26 31.66 2.58
N ASN A 18 -9.35 32.24 3.22
CA ASN A 18 -8.36 31.70 4.18
C ASN A 18 -8.67 30.27 4.73
N LYS A 19 -9.27 29.41 3.87
CA LYS A 19 -9.65 28.05 4.21
C LYS A 19 -8.42 27.18 4.30
N LYS A 20 -8.15 26.68 5.50
CA LYS A 20 -7.11 25.69 5.82
C LYS A 20 -7.36 24.30 5.21
N GLU A 21 -8.42 24.13 4.39
CA GLU A 21 -8.71 22.83 3.77
C GLU A 21 -7.64 22.46 2.74
N GLU A 22 -7.00 21.34 2.98
CA GLU A 22 -5.93 20.79 2.13
C GLU A 22 -6.51 20.23 0.81
N ILE A 23 -7.76 19.73 0.82
CA ILE A 23 -8.43 19.16 -0.34
C ILE A 23 -9.79 19.82 -0.51
N SER A 24 -10.03 20.30 -1.72
CA SER A 24 -11.30 20.93 -2.12
C SER A 24 -11.85 20.26 -3.38
N SER A 25 -13.15 20.34 -3.63
CA SER A 25 -13.77 19.81 -4.84
C SER A 25 -14.81 20.72 -5.43
N ILE A 26 -14.97 20.65 -6.75
CA ILE A 26 -15.99 21.37 -7.51
C ILE A 26 -16.64 20.44 -8.54
N ASP A 27 -17.94 20.55 -8.74
CA ASP A 27 -18.63 19.84 -9.82
C ASP A 27 -18.42 20.57 -11.16
N ILE A 28 -17.79 19.87 -12.08
CA ILE A 28 -17.60 20.37 -13.46
C ILE A 28 -18.88 20.10 -14.27
N SER A 29 -19.45 18.91 -14.09
CA SER A 29 -20.76 18.51 -14.63
C SER A 29 -21.36 17.44 -13.71
N ASP A 30 -22.58 16.99 -14.01
CA ASP A 30 -23.28 15.93 -13.26
C ASP A 30 -22.46 14.63 -13.11
N LYS A 31 -21.57 14.39 -14.07
CA LYS A 31 -20.74 13.17 -14.13
C LYS A 31 -19.26 13.40 -13.83
N LYS A 32 -18.81 14.65 -13.69
CA LYS A 32 -17.40 15.01 -13.53
C LYS A 32 -17.19 15.95 -12.36
N LYS A 33 -16.28 15.56 -11.46
CA LYS A 33 -15.84 16.37 -10.33
C LYS A 33 -14.34 16.65 -10.46
N CYS A 34 -13.94 17.88 -10.19
CA CYS A 34 -12.53 18.25 -10.07
C CYS A 34 -12.15 18.33 -8.60
N PHE A 35 -11.03 17.74 -8.25
CA PHE A 35 -10.41 17.81 -6.93
C PHE A 35 -9.16 18.67 -7.02
N ILE A 36 -8.99 19.56 -6.06
CA ILE A 36 -7.82 20.45 -5.95
C ILE A 36 -7.16 20.16 -4.61
N ILE A 37 -5.90 19.81 -4.66
CA ILE A 37 -5.06 19.53 -3.50
C ILE A 37 -4.09 20.71 -3.32
N ARG A 38 -4.11 21.31 -2.14
CA ARG A 38 -3.16 22.36 -1.75
C ARG A 38 -1.96 21.69 -1.10
N ILE A 39 -0.80 21.91 -1.67
CA ILE A 39 0.47 21.41 -1.12
C ILE A 39 1.02 22.46 -0.15
N LYS A 40 1.48 22.02 1.03
CA LYS A 40 2.14 22.89 2.02
C LYS A 40 3.57 23.22 1.59
N ASP A 41 4.05 24.40 1.95
CA ASP A 41 5.43 24.81 1.65
C ASP A 41 6.43 24.06 2.56
N SER A 42 6.16 23.97 3.86
CA SER A 42 6.94 23.16 4.80
C SER A 42 6.39 21.73 4.83
N ARG A 43 7.26 20.75 4.60
CA ARG A 43 6.88 19.35 4.43
C ARG A 43 7.80 18.47 5.26
N GLU A 44 7.18 17.63 6.07
CA GLU A 44 7.87 16.58 6.83
C GLU A 44 8.10 15.34 5.95
N ASN A 45 8.92 14.42 6.46
CA ASN A 45 9.05 13.11 5.85
C ASN A 45 7.66 12.44 5.77
N TYR A 46 7.43 11.70 4.69
CA TYR A 46 6.15 11.00 4.41
C TYR A 46 4.94 11.90 4.09
N TYR A 47 5.13 13.24 3.99
CA TYR A 47 4.03 14.16 3.70
C TYR A 47 3.20 13.74 2.47
N PHE A 48 3.84 13.38 1.37
CA PHE A 48 3.12 13.00 0.15
C PHE A 48 2.42 11.64 0.27
N GLU A 49 2.97 10.70 1.02
CA GLU A 49 2.30 9.43 1.33
C GLU A 49 1.03 9.67 2.15
N GLU A 50 1.10 10.47 3.21
CA GLU A 50 -0.04 10.83 4.04
C GLU A 50 -1.10 11.61 3.26
N LEU A 51 -0.66 12.52 2.38
CA LEU A 51 -1.54 13.29 1.51
C LEU A 51 -2.30 12.38 0.54
N GLY A 52 -1.63 11.39 -0.03
CA GLY A 52 -2.25 10.37 -0.89
C GLY A 52 -3.33 9.56 -0.15
N ALA A 53 -3.04 9.13 1.08
CA ALA A 53 -3.98 8.41 1.93
C ALA A 53 -5.19 9.29 2.32
N THR A 54 -4.94 10.55 2.64
CA THR A 54 -5.99 11.54 2.94
C THR A 54 -6.86 11.80 1.73
N PHE A 55 -6.26 11.93 0.56
CA PHE A 55 -6.98 12.13 -0.70
C PHE A 55 -7.88 10.92 -1.03
N PHE A 56 -7.39 9.69 -0.87
CA PHE A 56 -8.22 8.50 -1.03
C PHE A 56 -9.44 8.54 -0.09
N SER A 57 -9.22 8.87 1.18
CA SER A 57 -10.30 8.96 2.17
C SER A 57 -11.32 10.05 1.83
N TYR A 58 -10.85 11.16 1.28
CA TYR A 58 -11.73 12.24 0.82
C TYR A 58 -12.58 11.81 -0.37
N VAL A 59 -11.97 11.22 -1.39
CA VAL A 59 -12.66 10.78 -2.62
C VAL A 59 -13.66 9.65 -2.35
N ARG A 60 -13.33 8.74 -1.44
CA ARG A 60 -14.21 7.61 -1.08
C ARG A 60 -15.58 8.06 -0.55
N ARG A 61 -15.72 9.28 -0.06
CA ARG A 61 -17.01 9.84 0.40
C ARG A 61 -18.01 10.02 -0.74
N PHE A 62 -17.53 10.15 -1.98
CA PHE A 62 -18.38 10.36 -3.16
C PHE A 62 -18.75 9.01 -3.78
N LYS A 63 -20.03 8.60 -3.61
CA LYS A 63 -20.52 7.27 -4.02
C LYS A 63 -20.36 7.00 -5.53
N ASN A 64 -20.40 8.03 -6.37
CA ASN A 64 -20.45 7.89 -7.83
C ASN A 64 -19.06 7.93 -8.52
N ILE A 65 -17.97 8.08 -7.76
CA ILE A 65 -16.62 8.12 -8.34
C ILE A 65 -16.03 6.70 -8.37
N SER A 66 -15.74 6.19 -9.55
CA SER A 66 -15.11 4.89 -9.79
C SER A 66 -13.71 5.01 -10.37
N SER A 67 -13.37 6.15 -10.95
CA SER A 67 -12.04 6.41 -11.54
C SER A 67 -11.64 7.86 -11.34
N ILE A 68 -10.33 8.11 -11.29
CA ILE A 68 -9.71 9.43 -11.11
C ILE A 68 -8.52 9.54 -12.06
N ASP A 69 -8.49 10.65 -12.80
CA ASP A 69 -7.29 11.09 -13.51
C ASP A 69 -6.52 12.07 -12.61
N ILE A 70 -5.25 11.79 -12.35
CA ILE A 70 -4.39 12.58 -11.47
C ILE A 70 -3.29 13.24 -12.30
N TYR A 71 -3.30 14.57 -12.34
CA TYR A 71 -2.39 15.39 -13.16
C TYR A 71 -1.13 15.72 -12.36
N ALA A 72 -0.07 14.94 -12.54
CA ALA A 72 1.18 15.11 -11.80
C ALA A 72 1.91 16.40 -12.15
N ASP A 73 1.88 16.79 -13.43
CA ASP A 73 2.58 17.99 -13.92
C ASP A 73 2.00 19.29 -13.37
N SER A 74 0.85 19.24 -12.67
CA SER A 74 0.32 20.36 -11.91
C SER A 74 1.12 20.69 -10.65
N LEU A 75 1.97 19.77 -10.19
CA LEU A 75 2.92 20.00 -9.12
C LEU A 75 4.15 20.71 -9.68
N ASN A 76 4.30 22.00 -9.38
CA ASN A 76 5.39 22.82 -9.88
C ASN A 76 6.69 22.53 -9.15
N GLU A 77 7.33 21.43 -9.49
CA GLU A 77 8.61 20.96 -8.94
C GLU A 77 9.57 20.56 -10.06
N ASN A 78 10.86 20.46 -9.72
CA ASN A 78 11.81 19.85 -10.66
C ASN A 78 11.48 18.37 -10.88
N LYS A 79 11.92 17.82 -11.99
CA LYS A 79 11.57 16.46 -12.45
C LYS A 79 11.80 15.38 -11.39
N ASP A 80 12.95 15.41 -10.72
CA ASP A 80 13.32 14.33 -9.77
C ASP A 80 12.45 14.36 -8.51
N LYS A 81 12.20 15.55 -7.97
CA LYS A 81 11.28 15.75 -6.85
C LYS A 81 9.86 15.36 -7.25
N LEU A 82 9.39 15.77 -8.41
CA LEU A 82 8.07 15.43 -8.92
C LEU A 82 7.89 13.89 -9.00
N ILE A 83 8.88 13.18 -9.58
CA ILE A 83 8.83 11.72 -9.71
C ILE A 83 8.74 11.06 -8.33
N LYS A 84 9.58 11.48 -7.38
CA LYS A 84 9.60 10.95 -6.01
C LYS A 84 8.27 11.23 -5.30
N HIS A 85 7.91 12.48 -5.15
CA HIS A 85 6.75 12.93 -4.40
C HIS A 85 5.45 12.37 -4.95
N PHE A 86 5.35 12.29 -6.27
CA PHE A 86 4.17 11.72 -6.90
C PHE A 86 4.08 10.20 -6.71
N SER A 87 5.20 9.48 -6.74
CA SER A 87 5.24 8.06 -6.42
C SER A 87 4.83 7.78 -4.97
N GLU A 88 5.29 8.60 -4.02
CA GLU A 88 4.89 8.54 -2.61
C GLU A 88 3.38 8.80 -2.45
N PHE A 89 2.86 9.81 -3.14
CA PHE A 89 1.43 10.13 -3.13
C PHE A 89 0.57 8.95 -3.63
N ILE A 90 0.93 8.35 -4.77
CA ILE A 90 0.21 7.18 -5.30
C ILE A 90 0.36 5.97 -4.38
N PHE A 91 1.50 5.80 -3.74
CA PHE A 91 1.72 4.74 -2.76
C PHE A 91 0.77 4.87 -1.58
N GLY A 92 0.70 6.04 -0.94
CA GLY A 92 -0.22 6.30 0.16
C GLY A 92 -1.69 6.15 -0.24
N PHE A 93 -2.06 6.66 -1.43
CA PHE A 93 -3.39 6.48 -2.00
C PHE A 93 -3.77 5.00 -2.10
N ASN A 94 -2.89 4.18 -2.63
CA ASN A 94 -3.14 2.75 -2.81
C ASN A 94 -3.12 1.99 -1.47
N LEU A 95 -2.22 2.32 -0.53
CA LEU A 95 -2.20 1.71 0.80
C LEU A 95 -3.50 1.93 1.56
N LYS A 96 -4.08 3.13 1.46
CA LYS A 96 -5.36 3.48 2.09
C LYS A 96 -6.54 2.77 1.42
N GLY A 97 -6.38 2.38 0.16
CA GLY A 97 -7.38 1.65 -0.60
C GLY A 97 -7.53 0.17 -0.22
N TYR A 98 -6.64 -0.35 0.63
CA TYR A 98 -6.72 -1.75 1.08
C TYR A 98 -8.01 -2.03 1.87
N THR A 99 -8.63 -3.16 1.56
CA THR A 99 -9.78 -3.69 2.29
C THR A 99 -9.69 -5.21 2.33
N PHE A 100 -9.94 -5.81 3.50
CA PHE A 100 -10.12 -7.25 3.64
C PHE A 100 -11.61 -7.55 3.64
N ASP A 101 -12.12 -8.06 2.53
CA ASP A 101 -13.55 -8.30 2.31
C ASP A 101 -13.87 -9.74 1.90
N LYS A 102 -12.88 -10.63 2.02
CA LYS A 102 -12.93 -12.02 1.57
C LYS A 102 -14.16 -12.79 2.09
N TYR A 103 -14.53 -12.55 3.34
CA TYR A 103 -15.63 -13.25 4.01
C TYR A 103 -16.92 -12.43 4.12
N LYS A 104 -16.94 -11.22 3.58
CA LYS A 104 -18.13 -10.37 3.62
C LYS A 104 -19.10 -10.78 2.52
N THR A 105 -20.32 -11.15 2.91
CA THR A 105 -21.40 -11.53 2.00
C THR A 105 -22.41 -10.41 1.76
N LEU A 106 -22.66 -9.59 2.80
CA LEU A 106 -23.58 -8.48 2.74
C LEU A 106 -22.89 -7.18 2.33
N ASN A 107 -23.57 -6.35 1.54
CA ASN A 107 -23.08 -5.04 1.09
C ASN A 107 -21.74 -5.06 0.35
N LYS A 108 -21.42 -6.16 -0.31
CA LYS A 108 -20.14 -6.36 -1.00
C LYS A 108 -19.83 -5.24 -2.00
N GLU A 109 -20.82 -4.81 -2.76
CA GLU A 109 -20.68 -3.70 -3.74
C GLU A 109 -20.31 -2.36 -3.11
N LYS A 110 -20.82 -2.07 -1.89
CA LYS A 110 -20.53 -0.82 -1.17
C LYS A 110 -19.13 -0.82 -0.53
N LEU A 111 -18.64 -1.99 -0.14
CA LEU A 111 -17.37 -2.15 0.59
C LEU A 111 -16.16 -2.29 -0.34
N THR A 112 -16.37 -2.86 -1.54
CA THR A 112 -15.30 -3.22 -2.48
C THR A 112 -15.07 -2.19 -3.58
N LYS A 113 -15.64 -0.99 -3.47
CA LYS A 113 -15.48 0.04 -4.49
C LYS A 113 -14.00 0.38 -4.68
N LYS A 114 -13.36 -0.27 -5.62
CA LYS A 114 -12.00 0.05 -6.06
C LYS A 114 -12.04 1.32 -6.90
N ILE A 115 -11.41 2.38 -6.40
CA ILE A 115 -11.23 3.61 -7.16
C ILE A 115 -10.00 3.40 -8.05
N LYS A 116 -10.22 3.32 -9.37
CA LYS A 116 -9.12 3.25 -10.34
C LYS A 116 -8.46 4.61 -10.42
N ASN A 117 -7.13 4.65 -10.42
CA ASN A 117 -6.39 5.87 -10.68
C ASN A 117 -5.63 5.76 -12.01
N LYS A 118 -5.58 6.86 -12.74
CA LYS A 118 -4.79 7.04 -13.96
C LYS A 118 -3.90 8.26 -13.78
N ILE A 119 -2.62 8.09 -14.01
CA ILE A 119 -1.64 9.17 -13.93
C ILE A 119 -1.54 9.84 -15.29
N VAL A 120 -1.73 11.15 -15.32
CA VAL A 120 -1.57 11.99 -16.49
C VAL A 120 -0.34 12.87 -16.28
N THR A 121 0.70 12.63 -17.08
CA THR A 121 2.00 13.31 -16.93
C THR A 121 2.86 13.15 -18.19
N SER A 122 3.73 14.12 -18.45
CA SER A 122 4.81 14.05 -19.45
C SER A 122 5.94 13.08 -19.02
N HIS A 123 6.03 12.74 -17.72
CA HIS A 123 7.08 11.89 -17.13
C HIS A 123 6.64 10.47 -16.81
N LYS A 124 5.64 9.94 -17.50
CA LYS A 124 4.98 8.66 -17.21
C LYS A 124 5.97 7.52 -16.96
N LYS A 125 6.89 7.27 -17.89
CA LYS A 125 7.87 6.17 -17.79
C LYS A 125 8.78 6.29 -16.55
N ASN A 126 9.16 7.51 -16.19
CA ASN A 126 10.00 7.76 -15.01
C ASN A 126 9.24 7.48 -13.72
N ILE A 127 7.99 7.93 -13.62
CA ILE A 127 7.12 7.67 -12.45
C ILE A 127 6.85 6.17 -12.34
N GLU A 128 6.52 5.48 -13.44
CA GLU A 128 6.28 4.02 -13.43
C GLU A 128 7.53 3.25 -12.94
N ASN A 129 8.72 3.64 -13.37
CA ASN A 129 9.96 3.00 -12.93
C ASN A 129 10.24 3.25 -11.44
N ASN A 130 10.08 4.47 -10.96
CA ASN A 130 10.24 4.80 -9.55
C ASN A 130 9.18 4.10 -8.70
N TYR A 131 7.95 4.03 -9.17
CA TYR A 131 6.83 3.40 -8.47
C TYR A 131 6.99 1.88 -8.32
N LYS A 132 7.83 1.20 -9.11
CA LYS A 132 8.11 -0.25 -8.94
C LYS A 132 8.57 -0.58 -7.52
N TYR A 133 9.42 0.28 -6.94
CA TYR A 133 9.89 0.12 -5.55
C TYR A 133 8.72 0.21 -4.56
N TYR A 134 7.91 1.25 -4.66
CA TYR A 134 6.73 1.43 -3.80
C TYR A 134 5.68 0.34 -4.00
N ASN A 135 5.51 -0.13 -5.22
CA ASN A 135 4.59 -1.23 -5.51
C ASN A 135 5.04 -2.53 -4.85
N ALA A 136 6.33 -2.85 -4.85
CA ALA A 136 6.85 -4.04 -4.17
C ALA A 136 6.59 -3.97 -2.65
N ILE A 137 6.82 -2.81 -2.02
CA ILE A 137 6.49 -2.60 -0.61
C ILE A 137 4.99 -2.76 -0.37
N LYS A 138 4.14 -2.17 -1.21
CA LYS A 138 2.68 -2.26 -1.12
C LYS A 138 2.21 -3.72 -1.17
N GLU A 139 2.73 -4.51 -2.10
CA GLU A 139 2.37 -5.95 -2.21
C GLU A 139 2.76 -6.71 -0.93
N GLY A 140 3.94 -6.45 -0.36
CA GLY A 140 4.35 -7.04 0.92
C GLY A 140 3.45 -6.63 2.09
N VAL A 141 3.09 -5.34 2.16
CA VAL A 141 2.16 -4.82 3.18
C VAL A 141 0.77 -5.46 3.02
N PHE A 142 0.27 -5.60 1.81
CA PHE A 142 -1.04 -6.21 1.56
C PHE A 142 -1.04 -7.69 1.91
N LEU A 143 0.00 -8.43 1.53
CA LEU A 143 0.17 -9.83 1.93
C LEU A 143 0.14 -9.97 3.45
N THR A 144 0.89 -9.12 4.18
CA THR A 144 0.91 -9.14 5.64
C THR A 144 -0.48 -8.86 6.22
N ARG A 145 -1.19 -7.85 5.71
CA ARG A 145 -2.54 -7.51 6.16
C ARG A 145 -3.53 -8.63 5.87
N ASP A 146 -3.42 -9.28 4.72
CA ASP A 146 -4.26 -10.44 4.38
C ASP A 146 -4.02 -11.59 5.36
N LEU A 147 -2.76 -11.95 5.62
CA LEU A 147 -2.41 -13.03 6.55
C LEU A 147 -2.89 -12.75 7.98
N VAL A 148 -2.70 -11.50 8.48
CA VAL A 148 -3.17 -11.12 9.83
C VAL A 148 -4.69 -11.11 9.93
N SER A 149 -5.39 -10.87 8.84
CA SER A 149 -6.87 -10.80 8.80
C SER A 149 -7.53 -12.16 8.61
N GLU A 150 -6.76 -13.19 8.25
CA GLU A 150 -7.30 -14.56 8.10
C GLU A 150 -7.68 -15.17 9.46
N PRO A 151 -8.85 -15.85 9.55
CA PRO A 151 -9.25 -16.54 10.77
C PRO A 151 -8.40 -17.81 11.01
N PRO A 152 -8.23 -18.26 12.26
CA PRO A 152 -7.31 -19.34 12.62
C PRO A 152 -7.71 -20.72 12.05
N ASN A 153 -8.97 -20.92 11.72
CA ASN A 153 -9.43 -22.11 11.02
C ASN A 153 -8.99 -22.17 9.55
N VAL A 154 -8.65 -21.03 8.97
CA VAL A 154 -8.10 -20.91 7.60
C VAL A 154 -6.58 -20.80 7.63
N LEU A 155 -6.03 -19.93 8.49
CA LEU A 155 -4.60 -19.72 8.63
C LEU A 155 -4.10 -20.28 9.96
N ASN A 156 -3.77 -21.56 9.99
CA ASN A 156 -3.06 -22.22 11.08
C ASN A 156 -1.55 -22.34 10.76
N PRO A 157 -0.68 -22.79 11.68
CA PRO A 157 0.77 -22.86 11.46
C PRO A 157 1.16 -23.58 10.16
N LYS A 158 0.53 -24.71 9.85
CA LYS A 158 0.80 -25.46 8.61
C LYS A 158 0.45 -24.63 7.36
N LYS A 159 -0.75 -24.03 7.35
CA LYS A 159 -1.19 -23.18 6.23
C LYS A 159 -0.32 -21.95 6.07
N TYR A 160 0.11 -21.37 7.19
CA TYR A 160 1.04 -20.24 7.15
C TYR A 160 2.37 -20.61 6.50
N THR A 161 2.95 -21.78 6.81
CA THR A 161 4.16 -22.25 6.13
C THR A 161 3.95 -22.50 4.64
N GLU A 162 2.77 -22.98 4.23
CA GLU A 162 2.41 -23.16 2.82
C GLU A 162 2.36 -21.81 2.06
N GLU A 163 1.80 -20.77 2.69
CA GLU A 163 1.78 -19.41 2.11
C GLU A 163 3.19 -18.83 1.99
N ILE A 164 4.01 -18.96 3.04
CA ILE A 164 5.42 -18.51 2.99
C ILE A 164 6.19 -19.23 1.88
N LYS A 165 5.96 -20.53 1.70
CA LYS A 165 6.65 -21.33 0.66
C LYS A 165 6.41 -20.77 -0.74
N LYS A 166 5.25 -20.15 -1.00
CA LYS A 166 4.97 -19.51 -2.30
C LYS A 166 5.92 -18.36 -2.63
N LEU A 167 6.51 -17.73 -1.62
CA LEU A 167 7.47 -16.63 -1.80
C LEU A 167 8.78 -17.09 -2.46
N SER A 168 9.03 -18.41 -2.54
CA SER A 168 10.18 -18.95 -3.29
C SER A 168 10.15 -18.54 -4.76
N LYS A 169 8.97 -18.30 -5.33
CA LYS A 169 8.80 -17.79 -6.70
C LYS A 169 9.41 -16.40 -6.92
N LEU A 170 9.65 -15.66 -5.83
CA LEU A 170 10.33 -14.36 -5.83
C LEU A 170 11.85 -14.47 -5.67
N GLY A 171 12.42 -15.68 -5.75
CA GLY A 171 13.84 -15.92 -5.58
C GLY A 171 14.33 -16.06 -4.13
N LEU A 172 13.40 -16.14 -3.17
CA LEU A 172 13.72 -16.38 -1.76
C LEU A 172 14.05 -17.85 -1.51
N LYS A 173 15.10 -18.13 -0.72
CA LYS A 173 15.37 -19.47 -0.21
C LYS A 173 14.61 -19.69 1.08
N ILE A 174 13.72 -20.69 1.08
CA ILE A 174 12.82 -20.97 2.19
C ILE A 174 13.10 -22.38 2.70
N GLU A 175 13.35 -22.49 4.00
CA GLU A 175 13.48 -23.76 4.71
C GLU A 175 12.41 -23.85 5.80
N ILE A 176 11.74 -24.99 5.87
CA ILE A 176 10.69 -25.27 6.86
C ILE A 176 11.15 -26.46 7.71
N LEU A 177 11.29 -26.22 9.00
CA LEU A 177 11.62 -27.24 10.00
C LEU A 177 10.33 -27.61 10.74
N ASN A 178 9.92 -28.85 10.61
CA ASN A 178 8.80 -29.43 11.36
C ASN A 178 9.24 -29.94 12.73
N GLU A 179 8.33 -30.38 13.58
CA GLU A 179 8.62 -30.86 14.93
C GLU A 179 9.70 -31.95 14.99
N LYS A 180 9.69 -32.90 14.04
CA LYS A 180 10.72 -33.94 13.96
C LYS A 180 12.13 -33.40 13.79
N LYS A 181 12.28 -32.40 12.93
CA LYS A 181 13.57 -31.69 12.71
C LYS A 181 13.94 -30.84 13.93
N LEU A 182 12.97 -30.14 14.51
CA LEU A 182 13.17 -29.31 15.69
C LEU A 182 13.64 -30.13 16.89
N LYS A 183 13.06 -31.33 17.12
CA LYS A 183 13.50 -32.29 18.15
C LYS A 183 14.96 -32.72 17.93
N LYS A 184 15.32 -33.07 16.71
CA LYS A 184 16.71 -33.44 16.36
C LYS A 184 17.72 -32.33 16.62
N LEU A 185 17.29 -31.06 16.48
CA LEU A 185 18.11 -29.87 16.74
C LEU A 185 18.12 -29.45 18.21
N GLY A 186 17.41 -30.16 19.10
CA GLY A 186 17.32 -29.81 20.51
C GLY A 186 16.53 -28.54 20.82
N MET A 187 15.66 -28.09 19.91
CA MET A 187 14.87 -26.85 20.06
C MET A 187 13.66 -27.04 20.96
N ASN A 188 13.88 -27.59 22.16
CA ASN A 188 12.83 -28.04 23.09
C ASN A 188 11.99 -26.87 23.63
N SER A 189 12.57 -25.69 23.87
CA SER A 189 11.83 -24.53 24.33
C SER A 189 10.78 -24.07 23.30
N LEU A 190 11.14 -24.10 22.00
CA LEU A 190 10.19 -23.78 20.93
C LEU A 190 9.06 -24.81 20.86
N LEU A 191 9.41 -26.09 20.96
CA LEU A 191 8.42 -27.19 21.00
C LEU A 191 7.49 -27.09 22.20
N GLY A 192 8.04 -26.68 23.37
CA GLY A 192 7.25 -26.47 24.60
C GLY A 192 6.17 -25.41 24.44
N VAL A 193 6.42 -24.37 23.68
CA VAL A 193 5.40 -23.34 23.37
C VAL A 193 4.23 -23.91 22.57
N GLY A 194 4.51 -24.79 21.62
CA GLY A 194 3.50 -25.35 20.72
C GLY A 194 2.73 -26.56 21.27
N GLN A 195 3.22 -27.22 22.32
CA GLN A 195 2.70 -28.54 22.77
C GLN A 195 1.25 -28.54 23.25
N GLY A 196 0.71 -27.39 23.64
CA GLY A 196 -0.69 -27.23 24.02
C GLY A 196 -1.66 -27.16 22.83
N SER A 197 -1.14 -27.08 21.59
CA SER A 197 -1.93 -26.98 20.37
C SER A 197 -2.09 -28.36 19.69
N LYS A 198 -3.21 -28.55 18.99
CA LYS A 198 -3.38 -29.68 18.07
C LYS A 198 -2.60 -29.48 16.75
N ASN A 199 -2.14 -28.29 16.48
CA ASN A 199 -1.35 -27.97 15.28
C ASN A 199 0.13 -28.17 15.57
N GLU A 200 0.87 -28.70 14.59
CA GLU A 200 2.31 -28.85 14.66
C GLU A 200 3.04 -27.50 14.78
N THR A 201 4.19 -27.53 15.43
CA THR A 201 5.11 -26.38 15.53
C THR A 201 6.08 -26.39 14.36
N PHE A 202 6.31 -25.22 13.78
CA PHE A 202 7.25 -25.02 12.67
C PHE A 202 8.23 -23.89 12.97
N LEU A 203 9.45 -24.00 12.43
CA LEU A 203 10.38 -22.89 12.26
C LEU A 203 10.61 -22.69 10.78
N VAL A 204 10.45 -21.47 10.34
CA VAL A 204 10.67 -21.09 8.93
C VAL A 204 11.84 -20.11 8.84
N THR A 205 12.80 -20.44 8.00
CA THR A 205 13.86 -19.50 7.62
C THR A 205 13.64 -19.00 6.19
N ILE A 206 13.73 -17.70 6.00
CA ILE A 206 13.60 -17.04 4.71
C ILE A 206 14.89 -16.29 4.45
N LYS A 207 15.60 -16.62 3.37
CA LYS A 207 16.86 -15.97 3.00
C LYS A 207 16.72 -15.28 1.65
N TRP A 208 17.15 -14.04 1.59
CA TRP A 208 17.27 -13.28 0.36
C TRP A 208 18.74 -12.90 0.12
N ASN A 209 19.31 -13.37 -0.98
CA ASN A 209 20.68 -13.09 -1.39
C ASN A 209 20.67 -12.12 -2.57
N GLY A 210 20.16 -10.92 -2.36
CA GLY A 210 20.09 -9.87 -3.39
C GLY A 210 21.30 -8.96 -3.46
N ALA A 211 22.29 -9.13 -2.57
CA ALA A 211 23.50 -8.32 -2.58
C ALA A 211 24.42 -8.71 -3.74
N THR A 212 24.86 -7.73 -4.52
CA THR A 212 25.84 -7.90 -5.61
C THR A 212 27.30 -7.88 -5.11
N LYS A 213 27.51 -7.42 -3.87
CA LYS A 213 28.81 -7.37 -3.18
C LYS A 213 28.67 -7.99 -1.79
N ASN A 214 29.79 -8.46 -1.23
CA ASN A 214 29.82 -8.97 0.12
C ASN A 214 29.75 -7.79 1.12
N PHE A 215 28.57 -7.52 1.68
CA PHE A 215 28.32 -6.46 2.66
C PHE A 215 28.52 -6.90 4.12
N GLY A 216 29.20 -8.02 4.36
CA GLY A 216 29.42 -8.55 5.71
C GLY A 216 28.29 -9.45 6.19
N LYS A 217 27.93 -9.33 7.48
CA LYS A 217 26.91 -10.19 8.09
C LYS A 217 25.49 -9.84 7.62
N PRO A 218 24.64 -10.85 7.37
CA PRO A 218 23.24 -10.59 7.01
C PRO A 218 22.47 -9.94 8.15
N LEU A 219 21.52 -9.07 7.83
CA LEU A 219 20.53 -8.60 8.77
C LEU A 219 19.47 -9.70 8.99
N ALA A 220 19.17 -10.00 10.25
CA ALA A 220 18.18 -11.00 10.61
C ALA A 220 16.98 -10.36 11.32
N PHE A 221 15.78 -10.73 10.90
CA PHE A 221 14.53 -10.41 11.58
C PHE A 221 13.96 -11.69 12.19
N VAL A 222 13.62 -11.65 13.46
CA VAL A 222 13.03 -12.77 14.19
C VAL A 222 11.63 -12.39 14.63
N GLY A 223 10.64 -13.22 14.30
CA GLY A 223 9.26 -12.97 14.64
C GLY A 223 8.54 -14.27 15.02
N LYS A 224 7.44 -14.14 15.78
CA LYS A 224 6.50 -15.22 16.09
C LYS A 224 5.24 -15.00 15.23
N GLY A 225 4.82 -16.04 14.51
CA GLY A 225 3.60 -16.07 13.71
C GLY A 225 2.55 -16.99 14.30
#